data_dd1d8afc48791a65405a8cf2586b2a39
#
_entry.id   dd1d8afc48791a65405a8cf2586b2a39
#
_cell.length_a   1.000
_cell.length_b   1.000
_cell.length_c   1.000
_cell.angle_alpha   90.00
_cell.angle_beta   90.00
_cell.angle_gamma   90.00
#
_symmetry.space_group_name_H-M   'P 1'
#
loop_
_entity.id
_entity.type
_entity.pdbx_description
1 polymer ?
#
loop_
_entity_poly.entity_id
_entity_poly.type
_entity_poly.pdbx_seq_one_letter_code
_entity_poly.pdbx_strand_id
1 'polypeptide(L)' 'TLWIARINAAVRAEGMTYSQFINRLVVKKIDLNRKVLADLAMNEPETFKKLIDSVK' A
#
# COMPACT_ATOMS: atom_id res chain seq x y z
N THR A 1 -6.77 3.14 -12.68
CA THR A 1 -6.97 1.71 -12.80
C THR A 1 -7.55 1.11 -11.53
N LEU A 2 -8.12 -0.08 -11.66
CA LEU A 2 -8.83 -0.73 -10.57
C LEU A 2 -7.91 -1.02 -9.36
N TRP A 3 -6.70 -1.45 -9.62
CA TRP A 3 -5.76 -1.79 -8.54
C TRP A 3 -5.26 -0.58 -7.79
N ILE A 4 -5.04 0.55 -8.50
CA ILE A 4 -4.65 1.79 -7.84
C ILE A 4 -5.78 2.26 -6.92
N ALA A 5 -7.04 2.13 -7.37
CA ALA A 5 -8.18 2.48 -6.54
C ALA A 5 -8.25 1.63 -5.29
N ARG A 6 -7.95 0.33 -5.40
CA ARG A 6 -7.95 -0.57 -4.25
C ARG A 6 -6.83 -0.23 -3.26
N ILE A 7 -5.63 0.02 -3.78
CA ILE A 7 -4.51 0.42 -2.92
C ILE A 7 -4.84 1.73 -2.22
N ASN A 8 -5.36 2.69 -2.97
CA ASN A 8 -5.71 3.98 -2.40
C ASN A 8 -6.75 3.86 -1.29
N ALA A 9 -7.78 3.05 -1.51
CA ALA A 9 -8.81 2.84 -0.50
C ALA A 9 -8.22 2.23 0.77
N ALA A 10 -7.32 1.26 0.62
CA ALA A 10 -6.71 0.60 1.77
C ALA A 10 -5.83 1.56 2.57
N VAL A 11 -5.01 2.37 1.90
CA VAL A 11 -4.12 3.30 2.61
C VAL A 11 -4.90 4.46 3.21
N ARG A 12 -5.99 4.89 2.59
CA ARG A 12 -6.84 5.93 3.16
C ARG A 12 -7.53 5.47 4.43
N ALA A 13 -7.89 4.21 4.50
CA ALA A 13 -8.45 3.63 5.71
C ALA A 13 -7.47 3.74 6.88
N GLU A 14 -6.17 3.80 6.58
CA GLU A 14 -5.12 3.95 7.60
C GLU A 14 -4.66 5.40 7.76
N GLY A 15 -5.33 6.33 7.11
CA GLY A 15 -5.03 7.76 7.25
C GLY A 15 -3.91 8.26 6.35
N MET A 16 -3.61 7.54 5.28
CA MET A 16 -2.57 7.93 4.33
C MET A 16 -3.15 8.10 2.93
N THR A 17 -2.45 8.85 2.08
CA THR A 17 -2.78 8.89 0.65
C THR A 17 -1.88 7.90 -0.08
N TYR A 18 -2.29 7.56 -1.31
CA TYR A 18 -1.48 6.67 -2.14
C TYR A 18 -0.08 7.23 -2.37
N SER A 19 0.00 8.53 -2.65
CA SER A 19 1.30 9.18 -2.88
C SER A 19 2.19 9.11 -1.65
N GLN A 20 1.62 9.34 -0.47
CA GLN A 20 2.37 9.23 0.78
C GLN A 20 2.86 7.81 1.00
N PHE A 21 2.01 6.83 0.75
CA PHE A 21 2.38 5.43 0.91
C PHE A 21 3.54 5.05 -0.01
N ILE A 22 3.46 5.41 -1.27
CA ILE A 22 4.52 5.11 -2.24
C ILE A 22 5.82 5.81 -1.83
N ASN A 23 5.73 7.08 -1.40
CA ASN A 23 6.91 7.80 -0.94
C ASN A 23 7.56 7.12 0.27
N ARG A 24 6.74 6.63 1.19
CA ARG A 24 7.25 5.90 2.36
C ARG A 24 7.98 4.63 1.96
N LEU A 25 7.44 3.91 0.98
CA LEU A 25 8.12 2.71 0.48
C LEU A 25 9.49 3.05 -0.09
N VAL A 26 9.59 4.13 -0.83
CA VAL A 26 10.87 4.58 -1.39
C VAL A 26 11.84 4.96 -0.28
N VAL A 27 11.38 5.73 0.69
CA VAL A 27 12.21 6.17 1.82
C VAL A 27 12.73 4.98 2.62
N LYS A 28 11.90 3.97 2.82
CA LYS A 28 12.27 2.76 3.57
C LYS A 28 13.00 1.75 2.71
N LYS A 29 13.21 2.06 1.43
CA LYS A 29 13.91 1.20 0.47
C LYS A 29 13.23 -0.16 0.30
N ILE A 30 11.90 -0.16 0.37
CA ILE A 30 11.10 -1.36 0.13
C ILE A 30 10.79 -1.42 -1.35
N ASP A 31 11.34 -2.41 -2.04
CA ASP A 31 11.22 -2.52 -3.49
C ASP A 31 10.02 -3.41 -3.85
N LEU A 32 8.84 -2.80 -3.85
CA LEU A 32 7.61 -3.48 -4.24
C LEU A 32 6.97 -2.72 -5.41
N ASN A 33 6.57 -3.47 -6.44
CA ASN A 33 5.88 -2.83 -7.55
C ASN A 33 4.37 -2.79 -7.29
N ARG A 34 3.66 -2.03 -8.14
CA ARG A 34 2.23 -1.83 -7.97
C ARG A 34 1.42 -3.12 -8.06
N LYS A 35 1.87 -4.04 -8.89
CA LYS A 35 1.18 -5.32 -9.07
C LYS A 35 1.23 -6.14 -7.77
N VAL A 36 2.38 -6.18 -7.13
CA VAL A 36 2.53 -6.88 -5.85
C VAL A 36 1.67 -6.22 -4.78
N LEU A 37 1.66 -4.90 -4.73
CA LEU A 37 0.83 -4.18 -3.77
C LEU A 37 -0.65 -4.45 -3.99
N ALA A 38 -1.09 -4.48 -5.25
CA ALA A 38 -2.48 -4.78 -5.58
C ALA A 38 -2.85 -6.20 -5.17
N ASP A 39 -1.95 -7.16 -5.41
CA ASP A 39 -2.17 -8.54 -4.99
C ASP A 39 -2.33 -8.62 -3.48
N LEU A 40 -1.48 -7.97 -2.73
CA LEU A 40 -1.59 -7.96 -1.27
C LEU A 40 -2.90 -7.33 -0.81
N ALA A 41 -3.29 -6.23 -1.43
CA ALA A 41 -4.52 -5.54 -1.07
C ALA A 41 -5.75 -6.40 -1.35
N MET A 42 -5.71 -7.21 -2.38
CA MET A 42 -6.84 -8.05 -2.77
C MET A 42 -6.86 -9.39 -2.04
N ASN A 43 -5.72 -10.05 -1.99
CA ASN A 43 -5.64 -11.44 -1.51
C ASN A 43 -5.15 -11.56 -0.08
N GLU A 44 -4.38 -10.57 0.39
CA GLU A 44 -3.80 -10.59 1.73
C GLU A 44 -4.02 -9.22 2.39
N PRO A 45 -5.27 -8.84 2.65
CA PRO A 45 -5.55 -7.52 3.19
C PRO A 45 -4.92 -7.28 4.57
N GLU A 46 -4.83 -8.30 5.40
CA GLU A 46 -4.21 -8.17 6.71
C GLU A 46 -2.71 -7.92 6.59
N THR A 47 -2.05 -8.65 5.68
CA THR A 47 -0.64 -8.46 5.43
C THR A 47 -0.37 -7.06 4.88
N PHE A 48 -1.23 -6.61 3.99
CA PHE A 48 -1.12 -5.27 3.44
C PHE A 48 -1.28 -4.20 4.51
N LYS A 49 -2.22 -4.39 5.42
CA LYS A 49 -2.42 -3.48 6.54
C LYS A 49 -1.18 -3.42 7.43
N LYS A 50 -0.56 -4.56 7.69
CA LYS A 50 0.67 -4.60 8.47
C LYS A 50 1.80 -3.86 7.76
N LEU A 51 1.87 -3.97 6.44
CA LEU A 51 2.85 -3.24 5.66
C LEU A 51 2.63 -1.73 5.79
N ILE A 52 1.39 -1.28 5.71
CA ILE A 52 1.07 0.12 5.88
C ILE A 52 1.49 0.61 7.26
N ASP A 53 1.18 -0.14 8.30
CA ASP A 53 1.57 0.22 9.67
C ASP A 53 3.08 0.30 9.80
N SER A 54 3.79 -0.55 9.11
CA SER A 54 5.24 -0.61 9.15
C SER A 54 5.89 0.65 8.55
N VAL A 55 5.22 1.29 7.59
CA VAL A 55 5.78 2.46 6.90
C VAL A 55 5.16 3.78 7.32
N LYS A 56 4.22 3.76 8.23
CA LYS A 56 3.58 4.99 8.74
C LYS A 56 4.56 5.97 9.34
#